data_a02afdb57d98652205695fd7d8fd9920
#
_entry.id   a02afdb57d98652205695fd7d8fd9920
#
_cell.length_a   1.000
_cell.length_b   1.000
_cell.length_c   1.000
_cell.angle_alpha   90.00
_cell.angle_beta   90.00
_cell.angle_gamma   90.00
#
_symmetry.space_group_name_H-M   'P 1'
#
loop_
_entity.id
_entity.type
_entity.pdbx_description
1 polymer ?
#
loop_
_entity_poly.entity_id
_entity_poly.type
_entity_poly.pdbx_seq_one_letter_code
_entity_poly.pdbx_strand_id
1 'polypeptide(L)' 'MISYAPLWETMERRGATTYTLQVKGGISSSTIRRMKAGESVSTNTLEALCKLFNCALADIVEYRPDE' A
#
# COMPACT_ATOMS: atom_id res chain seq x y z
N MET A 1 -1.44 -2.83 15.67
CA MET A 1 -0.72 -2.00 14.67
C MET A 1 -1.25 -2.25 13.26
N ILE A 2 -1.11 -1.29 12.40
CA ILE A 2 -1.49 -1.46 11.00
C ILE A 2 -0.26 -1.97 10.23
N SER A 3 -0.47 -2.98 9.42
CA SER A 3 0.59 -3.59 8.60
C SER A 3 0.26 -3.43 7.12
N TYR A 4 1.27 -3.14 6.31
CA TYR A 4 1.13 -3.06 4.86
C TYR A 4 1.56 -4.37 4.17
N ALA A 5 1.73 -5.44 4.93
CA ALA A 5 2.11 -6.73 4.35
C ALA A 5 1.19 -7.17 3.20
N PRO A 6 -0.15 -7.00 3.31
CA PRO A 6 -1.01 -7.36 2.17
C PRO A 6 -0.68 -6.60 0.88
N LEU A 7 -0.29 -5.32 1.00
CA LEU A 7 0.08 -4.52 -0.17
C LEU A 7 1.28 -5.12 -0.88
N TRP A 8 2.32 -5.50 -0.12
CA TRP A 8 3.53 -6.06 -0.73
C TRP A 8 3.24 -7.38 -1.43
N GLU A 9 2.37 -8.21 -0.84
CA GLU A 9 1.93 -9.47 -1.46
C GLU A 9 1.12 -9.22 -2.72
N THR A 10 0.20 -8.25 -2.69
CA THR A 10 -0.61 -7.88 -3.86
C THR A 10 0.28 -7.40 -4.99
N MET A 11 1.26 -6.56 -4.68
CA MET A 11 2.22 -6.07 -5.68
C MET A 11 2.99 -7.22 -6.32
N GLU A 12 3.45 -8.15 -5.49
CA GLU A 12 4.21 -9.31 -5.99
C GLU A 12 3.35 -10.15 -6.93
N ARG A 13 2.11 -10.44 -6.54
CA ARG A 13 1.19 -11.21 -7.38
C ARG A 13 0.88 -10.52 -8.71
N ARG A 14 0.86 -9.18 -8.71
CA ARG A 14 0.52 -8.40 -9.90
C ARG A 14 1.74 -7.99 -10.71
N GLY A 15 2.94 -8.36 -10.26
CA GLY A 15 4.17 -7.94 -10.93
C GLY A 15 4.42 -6.44 -10.87
N ALA A 16 3.91 -5.78 -9.83
CA ALA A 16 4.04 -4.35 -9.66
C ALA A 16 5.27 -4.02 -8.82
N THR A 17 5.83 -2.83 -9.05
CA THR A 17 6.97 -2.32 -8.29
C THR A 17 6.61 -0.98 -7.68
N THR A 18 7.51 -0.40 -6.87
CA THR A 18 7.30 0.94 -6.34
C THR A 18 7.21 1.98 -7.45
N TYR A 19 7.87 1.73 -8.59
CA TYR A 19 7.75 2.57 -9.77
C TYR A 19 6.29 2.60 -10.26
N THR A 20 5.62 1.44 -10.25
CA THR A 20 4.20 1.34 -10.62
C THR A 20 3.36 2.23 -9.71
N LEU A 21 3.64 2.23 -8.41
CA LEU A 21 2.91 3.08 -7.45
C LEU A 21 3.09 4.55 -7.77
N GLN A 22 4.30 4.97 -8.12
CA GLN A 22 4.59 6.36 -8.44
C GLN A 22 3.95 6.81 -9.74
N VAL A 23 4.15 6.04 -10.81
CA VAL A 23 3.77 6.45 -12.16
C VAL A 23 2.27 6.24 -12.41
N LYS A 24 1.75 5.08 -12.06
CA LYS A 24 0.34 4.76 -12.31
C LYS A 24 -0.57 5.14 -11.16
N GLY A 25 -0.08 5.06 -9.94
CA GLY A 25 -0.87 5.34 -8.75
C GLY A 25 -0.79 6.78 -8.27
N GLY A 26 0.18 7.54 -8.75
CA GLY A 26 0.39 8.91 -8.28
C GLY A 26 0.84 8.99 -6.82
N ILE A 27 1.43 7.91 -6.31
CA ILE A 27 1.89 7.86 -4.92
C ILE A 27 3.30 8.44 -4.85
N SER A 28 3.52 9.41 -3.97
CA SER A 28 4.84 10.04 -3.85
C SER A 28 5.86 9.07 -3.25
N SER A 29 7.14 9.32 -3.57
CA SER A 29 8.23 8.50 -3.04
C SER A 29 8.32 8.58 -1.52
N SER A 30 7.98 9.74 -0.94
CA SER A 30 7.98 9.89 0.52
C SER A 30 6.88 9.06 1.18
N THR A 31 5.71 8.96 0.54
CA THR A 31 4.62 8.13 1.03
C THR A 31 5.00 6.65 0.96
N ILE A 32 5.63 6.23 -0.13
CA ILE A 32 6.10 4.85 -0.28
C ILE A 32 7.11 4.52 0.81
N ARG A 33 8.02 5.46 1.11
CA ARG A 33 9.01 5.28 2.17
C ARG A 33 8.36 5.11 3.53
N ARG A 34 7.31 5.89 3.82
CA ARG A 34 6.55 5.74 5.06
C ARG A 34 5.90 4.36 5.17
N MET A 35 5.32 3.89 4.08
CA MET A 35 4.69 2.56 4.08
C MET A 35 5.72 1.47 4.34
N LYS A 36 6.92 1.60 3.76
CA LYS A 36 8.00 0.64 4.02
C LYS A 36 8.46 0.66 5.46
N ALA A 37 8.37 1.82 6.11
CA ALA A 37 8.74 1.98 7.51
C ALA A 37 7.60 1.63 8.46
N GLY A 38 6.43 1.28 7.96
CA GLY A 38 5.28 0.95 8.78
C GLY A 38 4.57 2.17 9.37
N GLU A 39 4.81 3.35 8.79
CA GLU A 39 4.21 4.59 9.28
C GLU A 39 2.84 4.82 8.65
N SER A 40 2.05 5.69 9.27
CA SER A 40 0.69 5.95 8.81
C SER A 40 0.68 6.74 7.50
N VAL A 41 -0.37 6.49 6.70
CA VAL A 41 -0.65 7.25 5.49
C VAL A 41 -2.12 7.67 5.51
N SER A 42 -2.47 8.60 4.64
CA SER A 42 -3.85 9.06 4.58
C SER A 42 -4.78 8.02 3.95
N THR A 43 -6.07 8.12 4.26
CA THR A 43 -7.07 7.27 3.62
C THR A 43 -7.14 7.53 2.13
N ASN A 44 -6.81 8.75 1.68
CA ASN A 44 -6.73 9.05 0.24
C ASN A 44 -5.67 8.18 -0.44
N THR A 45 -4.54 7.95 0.22
CA THR A 45 -3.50 7.07 -0.31
C THR A 45 -4.02 5.64 -0.41
N LEU A 46 -4.73 5.18 0.62
CA LEU A 46 -5.31 3.83 0.61
C LEU A 46 -6.31 3.68 -0.52
N GLU A 47 -7.15 4.69 -0.73
CA GLU A 47 -8.11 4.69 -1.84
C GLU A 47 -7.40 4.61 -3.19
N ALA A 48 -6.33 5.39 -3.36
CA ALA A 48 -5.57 5.37 -4.60
C ALA A 48 -4.97 3.99 -4.88
N LEU A 49 -4.49 3.32 -3.85
CA LEU A 49 -3.95 1.97 -4.00
C LEU A 49 -5.03 0.96 -4.36
N CYS A 50 -6.19 1.05 -3.73
CA CYS A 50 -7.32 0.18 -4.07
C CYS A 50 -7.75 0.37 -5.52
N LYS A 51 -7.80 1.62 -5.98
CA LYS A 51 -8.15 1.92 -7.38
C LYS A 51 -7.09 1.39 -8.34
N LEU A 52 -5.81 1.59 -8.00
CA LEU A 52 -4.71 1.17 -8.86
C LEU A 52 -4.73 -0.34 -9.12
N PHE A 53 -4.96 -1.12 -8.07
CA PHE A 53 -4.97 -2.58 -8.16
C PHE A 53 -6.36 -3.18 -8.32
N ASN A 54 -7.40 -2.34 -8.31
CA ASN A 54 -8.78 -2.80 -8.38
C ASN A 54 -9.03 -3.91 -7.37
N CYS A 55 -8.75 -3.62 -6.12
CA CYS A 55 -8.81 -4.59 -5.02
C CYS A 55 -9.52 -4.01 -3.80
N ALA A 56 -9.73 -4.84 -2.80
CA ALA A 56 -10.33 -4.43 -1.54
C ALA A 56 -9.27 -3.85 -0.60
N LEU A 57 -9.72 -3.11 0.40
CA LEU A 57 -8.82 -2.53 1.40
C LEU A 57 -7.99 -3.59 2.11
N ALA A 58 -8.57 -4.78 2.34
CA ALA A 58 -7.87 -5.88 2.99
C ALA A 58 -6.68 -6.41 2.17
N ASP A 59 -6.63 -6.09 0.88
CA ASP A 59 -5.51 -6.44 0.02
C ASP A 59 -4.36 -5.43 0.12
N ILE A 60 -4.56 -4.36 0.88
CA ILE A 60 -3.58 -3.28 1.05
C ILE A 60 -3.06 -3.24 2.49
N VAL A 61 -3.94 -3.25 3.47
CA VAL A 61 -3.58 -3.13 4.89
C VAL A 61 -4.31 -4.16 5.73
N GLU A 62 -3.76 -4.44 6.89
CA GLU A 62 -4.42 -5.29 7.89
C GLU A 62 -4.10 -4.76 9.28
N TYR A 63 -4.95 -5.10 10.25
CA TYR A 63 -4.67 -4.83 11.64
C TYR A 63 -4.05 -6.06 12.29
N ARG A 64 -2.96 -5.87 13.00
CA ARG A 64 -2.34 -6.91 13.79
C ARG A 64 -2.33 -6.49 15.25
N PRO A 65 -2.89 -7.30 16.15
CA PRO A 65 -2.87 -6.93 17.56
C PRO A 65 -1.43 -6.86 18.08
N ASP A 66 -1.18 -5.89 18.94
CA ASP A 66 0.10 -5.80 19.63
C ASP A 66 0.09 -6.80 20.77
N GLU A 67 1.19 -7.48 20.97
CA GLU A 67 1.32 -8.42 22.07
C GLU A 67 2.10 -7.87 23.24
#